data_23e8deba12e9d74ae33313df23211b49
#
_entry.id   23e8deba12e9d74ae33313df23211b49
#
_cell.length_a   1.000
_cell.length_b   1.000
_cell.length_c   1.000
_cell.angle_alpha   90.00
_cell.angle_beta   90.00
_cell.angle_gamma   90.00
#
_symmetry.space_group_name_H-M   'P 1'
#
loop_
_entity.id
_entity.type
_entity.pdbx_description
1 polymer ?
#
loop_
_entity_poly.entity_id
_entity_poly.type
_entity_poly.pdbx_seq_one_letter_code
_entity_poly.pdbx_strand_id
1 'polypeptide(L)'
;MKRMMRLLSLALCLMLVQQTAFAAIPEDYVVRHGDRESKKIAITVDDGWNMDAVYKIHELSIELDFPVTWFIVGKLFCAEDRELWEDALAHGDEFGSHTWKHAQLLEYSESSADAQVRLSQERVDEVLGYHYPLRLLRPPFGHYMNSEKNFLPIFYAHGVEKVVLWDVAQTEPYQAFRDTQNGSILLYHARMADYECLKTLIPMLRDAGFEFVTVSDLLGLEPLVLDKPDDAEATKAPAVTKAPMPPKPTDVPKPTDVPEVTNSPEVTE
;
A
#
# COMPACT_ATOMS: atom_id res chain seq x y z
N MET A 1 -38.03 -40.99 -23.43
CA MET A 1 -37.79 -39.67 -23.98
C MET A 1 -37.99 -38.54 -22.95
N LYS A 2 -39.14 -38.34 -22.31
CA LYS A 2 -39.40 -37.24 -21.38
C LYS A 2 -38.48 -37.20 -20.13
N ARG A 3 -38.05 -38.36 -19.58
CA ARG A 3 -37.10 -38.41 -18.42
C ARG A 3 -35.67 -38.06 -18.82
N MET A 4 -35.24 -38.46 -20.02
CA MET A 4 -33.93 -38.18 -20.58
C MET A 4 -33.77 -36.69 -20.92
N MET A 5 -34.80 -36.04 -21.45
CA MET A 5 -34.82 -34.59 -21.70
C MET A 5 -34.76 -33.75 -20.40
N ARG A 6 -35.41 -34.22 -19.31
CA ARG A 6 -35.34 -33.55 -18.02
C ARG A 6 -33.94 -33.63 -17.36
N LEU A 7 -33.24 -34.76 -17.54
CA LEU A 7 -31.88 -34.93 -17.04
C LEU A 7 -30.85 -34.10 -17.86
N LEU A 8 -31.05 -33.98 -19.17
CA LEU A 8 -30.22 -33.13 -20.03
C LEU A 8 -30.44 -31.65 -19.72
N SER A 9 -31.68 -31.22 -19.44
CA SER A 9 -31.99 -29.85 -19.05
C SER A 9 -31.42 -29.48 -17.67
N LEU A 10 -31.41 -30.43 -16.72
CA LEU A 10 -30.81 -30.21 -15.41
C LEU A 10 -29.27 -30.13 -15.47
N ALA A 11 -28.65 -30.98 -16.30
CA ALA A 11 -27.20 -30.96 -16.52
C ALA A 11 -26.75 -29.68 -17.24
N LEU A 12 -27.53 -29.16 -18.18
CA LEU A 12 -27.25 -27.92 -18.88
C LEU A 12 -27.43 -26.70 -17.95
N CYS A 13 -28.42 -26.70 -17.04
CA CYS A 13 -28.56 -25.67 -16.00
C CYS A 13 -27.43 -25.72 -14.98
N LEU A 14 -26.91 -26.90 -14.58
CA LEU A 14 -25.78 -27.01 -13.67
C LEU A 14 -24.46 -26.58 -14.34
N MET A 15 -24.30 -26.73 -15.63
CA MET A 15 -23.11 -26.21 -16.34
C MET A 15 -23.12 -24.69 -16.55
N LEU A 16 -24.29 -24.06 -16.52
CA LEU A 16 -24.43 -22.60 -16.62
C LEU A 16 -24.16 -21.84 -15.31
N VAL A 17 -24.07 -22.54 -14.19
CA VAL A 17 -23.84 -21.92 -12.85
C VAL A 17 -22.36 -21.87 -12.45
N GLN A 18 -21.46 -22.42 -13.26
CA GLN A 18 -20.01 -22.38 -12.96
C GLN A 18 -19.19 -21.44 -13.87
N GLN A 19 -19.80 -20.52 -14.57
CA GLN A 19 -19.08 -19.33 -14.96
C GLN A 19 -19.05 -18.40 -13.74
N THR A 20 -18.12 -18.63 -12.83
CA THR A 20 -17.63 -17.55 -11.97
C THR A 20 -17.17 -16.46 -12.93
N ALA A 21 -18.00 -15.44 -13.10
CA ALA A 21 -17.55 -14.24 -13.77
C ALA A 21 -16.33 -13.76 -12.99
N PHE A 22 -15.14 -13.98 -13.52
CA PHE A 22 -13.99 -13.21 -13.07
C PHE A 22 -14.41 -11.76 -13.27
N ALA A 23 -14.66 -11.05 -12.18
CA ALA A 23 -14.96 -9.65 -12.25
C ALA A 23 -13.82 -9.00 -13.04
N ALA A 24 -14.14 -8.30 -14.10
CA ALA A 24 -13.12 -7.61 -14.89
C ALA A 24 -12.42 -6.61 -13.97
N ILE A 25 -11.10 -6.56 -14.05
CA ILE A 25 -10.33 -5.55 -13.31
C ILE A 25 -10.81 -4.17 -13.76
N PRO A 26 -11.18 -3.26 -12.85
CA PRO A 26 -11.65 -1.92 -13.20
C PRO A 26 -10.61 -1.15 -14.04
N GLU A 27 -11.05 -0.31 -14.96
CA GLU A 27 -10.14 0.52 -15.78
C GLU A 27 -9.31 1.48 -14.93
N ASP A 28 -9.88 1.96 -13.82
CA ASP A 28 -9.26 2.85 -12.84
C ASP A 28 -8.54 2.09 -11.70
N TYR A 29 -8.19 0.84 -11.92
CA TYR A 29 -7.54 0.00 -10.91
C TYR A 29 -6.11 0.46 -10.56
N VAL A 30 -5.40 1.04 -11.53
CA VAL A 30 -4.06 1.62 -11.32
C VAL A 30 -4.18 3.13 -11.33
N VAL A 31 -3.77 3.76 -10.23
CA VAL A 31 -3.90 5.20 -10.02
C VAL A 31 -2.55 5.87 -9.80
N ARG A 32 -2.43 7.13 -10.23
CA ARG A 32 -1.25 7.99 -9.99
C ARG A 32 -1.59 9.25 -9.22
N HIS A 33 -2.85 9.63 -9.22
CA HIS A 33 -3.39 10.80 -8.54
C HIS A 33 -4.90 10.61 -8.35
N GLY A 34 -5.50 11.43 -7.49
CA GLY A 34 -6.94 11.55 -7.33
C GLY A 34 -7.56 12.59 -8.25
N ASP A 35 -8.70 13.14 -7.83
CA ASP A 35 -9.45 14.14 -8.57
C ASP A 35 -8.70 15.49 -8.63
N ARG A 36 -8.49 16.02 -9.83
CA ARG A 36 -7.81 17.29 -10.09
C ARG A 36 -8.65 18.53 -9.78
N GLU A 37 -9.94 18.37 -9.56
CA GLU A 37 -10.83 19.46 -9.15
C GLU A 37 -10.83 19.67 -7.61
N SER A 38 -10.37 18.70 -6.85
CA SER A 38 -10.32 18.74 -5.38
C SER A 38 -8.93 19.10 -4.88
N LYS A 39 -8.82 20.08 -3.97
CA LYS A 39 -7.56 20.46 -3.32
C LYS A 39 -7.03 19.43 -2.31
N LYS A 40 -7.53 18.20 -2.34
CA LYS A 40 -7.01 17.10 -1.54
C LYS A 40 -5.73 16.55 -2.14
N ILE A 41 -4.81 16.14 -1.26
CA ILE A 41 -3.55 15.48 -1.60
C ILE A 41 -3.26 14.39 -0.57
N ALA A 42 -2.48 13.36 -0.96
CA ALA A 42 -2.08 12.30 -0.05
C ALA A 42 -0.56 12.26 0.10
N ILE A 43 -0.10 12.25 1.35
CA ILE A 43 1.29 11.98 1.70
C ILE A 43 1.44 10.46 1.87
N THR A 44 2.36 9.86 1.15
CA THR A 44 2.61 8.43 1.22
C THR A 44 4.07 8.14 1.56
N VAL A 45 4.30 7.12 2.39
CA VAL A 45 5.64 6.73 2.83
C VAL A 45 5.85 5.25 2.58
N ASP A 46 6.88 4.93 1.81
CA ASP A 46 7.22 3.56 1.44
C ASP A 46 8.31 2.97 2.34
N ASP A 47 8.46 1.65 2.30
CA ASP A 47 9.51 0.77 2.84
C ASP A 47 9.40 0.44 4.34
N GLY A 48 9.97 1.24 5.23
CA GLY A 48 10.11 0.94 6.67
C GLY A 48 11.49 0.37 7.07
N TRP A 49 12.53 0.50 6.23
CA TRP A 49 13.88 0.01 6.55
C TRP A 49 14.56 0.76 7.70
N ASN A 50 14.18 2.00 7.93
CA ASN A 50 14.72 2.84 9.00
C ASN A 50 13.58 3.20 9.95
N MET A 51 13.40 2.41 11.00
CA MET A 51 12.33 2.64 11.98
C MET A 51 12.49 3.96 12.72
N ASP A 52 13.71 4.47 12.96
CA ASP A 52 13.87 5.80 13.55
C ASP A 52 13.25 6.91 12.68
N ALA A 53 13.33 6.75 11.35
CA ALA A 53 12.66 7.67 10.43
C ALA A 53 11.14 7.46 10.39
N VAL A 54 10.66 6.22 10.49
CA VAL A 54 9.23 5.93 10.62
C VAL A 54 8.65 6.63 11.85
N TYR A 55 9.26 6.44 13.03
CA TYR A 55 8.84 7.11 14.28
C TYR A 55 8.83 8.62 14.13
N LYS A 56 9.89 9.22 13.55
CA LYS A 56 9.96 10.68 13.36
C LYS A 56 8.94 11.23 12.38
N ILE A 57 8.65 10.51 11.30
CA ILE A 57 7.61 10.93 10.34
C ILE A 57 6.23 10.82 11.00
N HIS A 58 5.99 9.77 11.79
CA HIS A 58 4.75 9.62 12.55
C HIS A 58 4.59 10.72 13.59
N GLU A 59 5.61 11.01 14.41
CA GLU A 59 5.58 12.14 15.34
C GLU A 59 5.29 13.47 14.61
N LEU A 60 5.91 13.69 13.45
CA LEU A 60 5.68 14.88 12.64
C LEU A 60 4.24 14.93 12.08
N SER A 61 3.68 13.79 11.70
CA SER A 61 2.31 13.75 11.21
C SER A 61 1.30 14.15 12.27
N ILE A 62 1.53 13.75 13.52
CA ILE A 62 0.74 14.20 14.67
C ILE A 62 0.97 15.68 14.95
N GLU A 63 2.24 16.13 15.01
CA GLU A 63 2.59 17.54 15.29
C GLU A 63 1.96 18.51 14.28
N LEU A 64 2.01 18.13 13.00
CA LEU A 64 1.51 18.96 11.91
C LEU A 64 0.10 18.57 11.45
N ASP A 65 -0.57 17.62 12.11
CA ASP A 65 -1.94 17.18 11.85
C ASP A 65 -2.20 16.84 10.37
N PHE A 66 -1.56 15.79 9.89
CA PHE A 66 -1.79 15.24 8.55
C PHE A 66 -1.71 13.72 8.55
N PRO A 67 -2.66 13.01 7.91
CA PRO A 67 -2.60 11.56 7.82
C PRO A 67 -1.55 11.10 6.81
N VAL A 68 -1.00 9.92 7.04
CA VAL A 68 -0.03 9.25 6.17
C VAL A 68 -0.62 7.93 5.65
N THR A 69 -0.44 7.66 4.36
CA THR A 69 -0.64 6.31 3.82
C THR A 69 0.71 5.60 3.77
N TRP A 70 0.88 4.58 4.62
CA TRP A 70 2.11 3.81 4.76
C TRP A 70 2.09 2.58 3.86
N PHE A 71 2.98 2.50 2.87
CA PHE A 71 3.22 1.29 2.08
C PHE A 71 4.41 0.53 2.65
N ILE A 72 4.17 -0.28 3.67
CA ILE A 72 5.23 -0.97 4.41
C ILE A 72 5.57 -2.29 3.75
N VAL A 73 6.87 -2.58 3.66
CA VAL A 73 7.40 -3.88 3.29
C VAL A 73 7.01 -4.89 4.38
N GLY A 74 6.20 -5.88 4.04
CA GLY A 74 5.52 -6.76 5.02
C GLY A 74 6.46 -7.39 6.05
N LYS A 75 7.66 -7.84 5.66
CA LYS A 75 8.64 -8.42 6.58
C LYS A 75 9.19 -7.43 7.62
N LEU A 76 8.99 -6.13 7.43
CA LEU A 76 9.42 -5.06 8.34
C LEU A 76 8.30 -4.61 9.28
N PHE A 77 7.08 -5.08 9.07
CA PHE A 77 5.97 -4.83 9.97
C PHE A 77 6.11 -5.77 11.18
N CYS A 78 6.77 -5.29 12.23
CA CYS A 78 7.19 -6.11 13.36
C CYS A 78 6.28 -5.94 14.57
N ALA A 79 6.17 -7.00 15.39
CA ALA A 79 5.34 -6.99 16.60
C ALA A 79 5.89 -6.03 17.66
N GLU A 80 7.19 -5.78 17.66
CA GLU A 80 7.85 -4.82 18.54
C GLU A 80 7.37 -3.37 18.31
N ASP A 81 6.90 -3.07 17.09
CA ASP A 81 6.42 -1.74 16.69
C ASP A 81 4.89 -1.65 16.66
N ARG A 82 4.19 -2.63 17.25
CA ARG A 82 2.71 -2.69 17.25
C ARG A 82 2.07 -1.41 17.79
N GLU A 83 2.57 -0.89 18.91
CA GLU A 83 2.05 0.32 19.53
C GLU A 83 2.12 1.52 18.58
N LEU A 84 3.23 1.67 17.83
CA LEU A 84 3.36 2.69 16.79
C LEU A 84 2.30 2.55 15.71
N TRP A 85 2.07 1.32 15.21
CA TRP A 85 1.11 1.08 14.13
C TRP A 85 -0.34 1.27 14.58
N GLU A 86 -0.65 0.91 15.84
CA GLU A 86 -1.97 1.18 16.41
C GLU A 86 -2.20 2.68 16.65
N ASP A 87 -1.17 3.42 17.08
CA ASP A 87 -1.22 4.87 17.25
C ASP A 87 -1.39 5.59 15.90
N ALA A 88 -0.67 5.13 14.86
CA ALA A 88 -0.84 5.63 13.49
C ALA A 88 -2.27 5.46 12.99
N LEU A 89 -2.87 4.27 13.17
CA LEU A 89 -4.27 4.04 12.82
C LEU A 89 -5.25 4.91 13.64
N ALA A 90 -4.95 5.15 14.92
CA ALA A 90 -5.78 6.02 15.77
C ALA A 90 -5.67 7.49 15.37
N HIS A 91 -4.52 7.91 14.84
CA HIS A 91 -4.29 9.23 14.26
C HIS A 91 -5.05 9.44 12.93
N GLY A 92 -5.45 8.37 12.26
CA GLY A 92 -6.15 8.43 10.96
C GLY A 92 -5.29 8.03 9.76
N ASP A 93 -4.11 7.47 10.01
CA ASP A 93 -3.25 6.91 8.98
C ASP A 93 -3.87 5.62 8.40
N GLU A 94 -3.38 5.17 7.26
CA GLU A 94 -3.75 3.88 6.66
C GLU A 94 -2.54 3.09 6.18
N PHE A 95 -2.72 1.77 6.04
CA PHE A 95 -1.69 0.88 5.54
C PHE A 95 -2.03 0.33 4.17
N GLY A 96 -1.02 0.27 3.31
CA GLY A 96 -1.02 -0.44 2.04
C GLY A 96 0.13 -1.44 1.97
N SER A 97 0.02 -2.39 1.06
CA SER A 97 1.09 -3.37 0.81
C SER A 97 2.20 -2.79 -0.04
N HIS A 98 3.46 -2.98 0.38
CA HIS A 98 4.64 -2.75 -0.47
C HIS A 98 5.36 -4.07 -0.77
N THR A 99 4.59 -5.16 -0.89
CA THR A 99 5.02 -6.55 -1.01
C THR A 99 5.71 -7.08 0.25
N TRP A 100 5.98 -8.40 0.28
CA TRP A 100 6.59 -9.04 1.45
C TRP A 100 8.03 -8.60 1.71
N LYS A 101 8.85 -8.46 0.66
CA LYS A 101 10.29 -8.21 0.82
C LYS A 101 10.85 -7.20 -0.19
N HIS A 102 10.02 -6.28 -0.70
CA HIS A 102 10.42 -5.30 -1.71
C HIS A 102 10.96 -5.96 -2.98
N ALA A 103 10.20 -6.90 -3.52
CA ALA A 103 10.65 -7.72 -4.64
C ALA A 103 10.53 -7.00 -5.98
N GLN A 104 11.50 -7.21 -6.87
CA GLN A 104 11.36 -6.93 -8.29
C GLN A 104 10.35 -7.92 -8.90
N LEU A 105 9.07 -7.59 -8.84
CA LEU A 105 7.98 -8.51 -9.20
C LEU A 105 8.13 -9.10 -10.59
N LEU A 106 8.62 -8.32 -11.57
CA LEU A 106 8.80 -8.78 -12.95
C LEU A 106 9.83 -9.90 -13.12
N GLU A 107 10.70 -10.12 -12.12
CA GLU A 107 11.66 -11.23 -12.10
C GLU A 107 11.05 -12.51 -11.51
N TYR A 108 9.85 -12.43 -10.92
CA TYR A 108 9.22 -13.51 -10.18
C TYR A 108 8.25 -14.31 -11.06
N SER A 109 8.00 -15.58 -10.67
CA SER A 109 6.86 -16.34 -11.15
C SER A 109 5.56 -15.80 -10.55
N GLU A 110 4.42 -16.13 -11.14
CA GLU A 110 3.11 -15.77 -10.61
C GLU A 110 2.92 -16.27 -9.17
N SER A 111 3.31 -17.52 -8.88
CA SER A 111 3.22 -18.08 -7.53
C SER A 111 4.11 -17.37 -6.51
N SER A 112 5.27 -16.87 -6.94
CA SER A 112 6.14 -16.06 -6.07
C SER A 112 5.59 -14.67 -5.85
N ALA A 113 4.98 -14.07 -6.86
CA ALA A 113 4.30 -12.77 -6.75
C ALA A 113 3.06 -12.87 -5.84
N ASP A 114 2.26 -13.93 -5.99
CA ASP A 114 1.15 -14.28 -5.08
C ASP A 114 1.61 -14.31 -3.62
N ALA A 115 2.69 -15.03 -3.33
CA ALA A 115 3.24 -15.11 -1.99
C ALA A 115 3.69 -13.74 -1.43
N GLN A 116 4.16 -12.80 -2.29
CA GLN A 116 4.54 -11.47 -1.85
C GLN A 116 3.34 -10.68 -1.30
N VAL A 117 2.16 -10.82 -1.90
CA VAL A 117 0.93 -10.15 -1.46
C VAL A 117 0.38 -10.83 -0.21
N ARG A 118 0.19 -12.15 -0.29
CA ARG A 118 -0.39 -12.95 0.80
C ARG A 118 0.40 -12.82 2.12
N LEU A 119 1.73 -12.97 2.07
CA LEU A 119 2.56 -12.88 3.27
C LEU A 119 2.55 -11.49 3.90
N SER A 120 2.38 -10.42 3.11
CA SER A 120 2.22 -9.07 3.65
C SER A 120 0.92 -8.94 4.43
N GLN A 121 -0.19 -9.44 3.89
CA GLN A 121 -1.48 -9.45 4.57
C GLN A 121 -1.43 -10.26 5.86
N GLU A 122 -0.92 -11.50 5.79
CA GLU A 122 -0.79 -12.38 6.97
C GLU A 122 0.03 -11.72 8.09
N ARG A 123 1.08 -10.98 7.74
CA ARG A 123 1.92 -10.31 8.73
C ARG A 123 1.23 -9.13 9.39
N VAL A 124 0.51 -8.30 8.64
CA VAL A 124 -0.22 -7.18 9.22
C VAL A 124 -1.29 -7.69 10.17
N ASP A 125 -2.05 -8.71 9.79
CA ASP A 125 -3.06 -9.34 10.64
C ASP A 125 -2.44 -9.96 11.91
N GLU A 126 -1.30 -10.64 11.77
CA GLU A 126 -0.55 -11.21 12.91
C GLU A 126 -0.12 -10.13 13.91
N VAL A 127 0.45 -9.03 13.44
CA VAL A 127 0.97 -7.96 14.30
C VAL A 127 -0.16 -7.19 14.97
N LEU A 128 -1.20 -6.82 14.23
CA LEU A 128 -2.35 -6.09 14.78
C LEU A 128 -3.24 -6.98 15.65
N GLY A 129 -3.26 -8.31 15.40
CA GLY A 129 -4.12 -9.25 16.12
C GLY A 129 -5.57 -9.25 15.65
N TYR A 130 -5.88 -8.58 14.56
CA TYR A 130 -7.16 -8.57 13.86
C TYR A 130 -6.93 -8.39 12.36
N HIS A 131 -7.96 -8.68 11.55
CA HIS A 131 -7.85 -8.49 10.10
C HIS A 131 -7.91 -7.01 9.72
N TYR A 132 -6.82 -6.52 9.12
CA TYR A 132 -6.74 -5.20 8.50
C TYR A 132 -6.56 -5.37 6.99
N PRO A 133 -7.57 -5.14 6.15
CA PRO A 133 -7.48 -5.36 4.71
C PRO A 133 -6.45 -4.44 4.05
N LEU A 134 -5.38 -5.00 3.50
CA LEU A 134 -4.40 -4.24 2.69
C LEU A 134 -4.98 -4.01 1.28
N ARG A 135 -6.03 -3.18 1.20
CA ARG A 135 -6.76 -2.90 -0.05
C ARG A 135 -6.01 -2.01 -1.04
N LEU A 136 -4.93 -1.37 -0.58
CA LEU A 136 -4.01 -0.62 -1.41
C LEU A 136 -2.70 -1.39 -1.57
N LEU A 137 -2.15 -1.37 -2.78
CA LEU A 137 -0.84 -1.96 -3.03
C LEU A 137 -0.01 -1.01 -3.89
N ARG A 138 1.22 -0.75 -3.45
CA ARG A 138 2.22 -0.09 -4.28
C ARG A 138 3.30 -1.10 -4.65
N PRO A 139 3.44 -1.43 -5.94
CA PRO A 139 4.49 -2.34 -6.37
C PRO A 139 5.86 -1.65 -6.23
N PRO A 140 6.88 -2.34 -5.70
CA PRO A 140 8.25 -1.83 -5.66
C PRO A 140 8.69 -1.33 -7.03
N PHE A 141 9.36 -0.16 -7.05
CA PHE A 141 9.83 0.52 -8.28
C PHE A 141 8.69 0.94 -9.24
N GLY A 142 7.43 0.83 -8.84
CA GLY A 142 6.28 1.05 -9.71
C GLY A 142 6.07 -0.07 -10.77
N HIS A 143 6.75 -1.20 -10.65
CA HIS A 143 6.77 -2.26 -11.65
C HIS A 143 5.77 -3.37 -11.34
N TYR A 144 4.70 -3.47 -12.11
CA TYR A 144 3.64 -4.49 -11.95
C TYR A 144 3.32 -5.26 -13.24
N MET A 145 3.77 -4.76 -14.40
CA MET A 145 3.56 -5.41 -15.71
C MET A 145 4.63 -5.01 -16.73
N ASN A 146 4.79 -5.86 -17.72
CA ASN A 146 5.55 -5.61 -18.95
C ASN A 146 4.89 -6.37 -20.12
N SER A 147 5.57 -6.52 -21.27
CA SER A 147 5.06 -7.26 -22.44
C SER A 147 4.80 -8.75 -22.18
N GLU A 148 5.42 -9.34 -21.14
CA GLU A 148 5.39 -10.77 -20.86
C GLU A 148 4.58 -11.11 -19.61
N LYS A 149 4.51 -10.19 -18.64
CA LYS A 149 3.93 -10.42 -17.30
C LYS A 149 2.97 -9.30 -16.93
N ASN A 150 1.85 -9.68 -16.31
CA ASN A 150 0.89 -8.77 -15.71
C ASN A 150 0.42 -9.34 -14.38
N PHE A 151 0.76 -8.66 -13.27
CA PHE A 151 0.42 -9.10 -11.92
C PHE A 151 -0.89 -8.51 -11.37
N LEU A 152 -1.56 -7.63 -12.11
CA LEU A 152 -2.83 -7.03 -11.67
C LEU A 152 -3.90 -8.09 -11.30
N PRO A 153 -4.05 -9.20 -12.05
CA PRO A 153 -5.01 -10.25 -11.66
C PRO A 153 -4.70 -10.88 -10.30
N ILE A 154 -3.42 -11.04 -9.95
CA ILE A 154 -2.99 -11.57 -8.65
C ILE A 154 -3.36 -10.58 -7.54
N PHE A 155 -3.05 -9.30 -7.71
CA PHE A 155 -3.40 -8.28 -6.72
C PHE A 155 -4.90 -8.21 -6.49
N TYR A 156 -5.66 -8.20 -7.58
CA TYR A 156 -7.13 -8.18 -7.54
C TYR A 156 -7.72 -9.41 -6.83
N ALA A 157 -7.15 -10.59 -7.06
CA ALA A 157 -7.58 -11.83 -6.40
C ALA A 157 -7.33 -11.83 -4.88
N HIS A 158 -6.36 -11.04 -4.40
CA HIS A 158 -6.08 -10.83 -2.97
C HIS A 158 -6.89 -9.68 -2.34
N GLY A 159 -7.89 -9.13 -3.04
CA GLY A 159 -8.73 -8.06 -2.50
C GLY A 159 -8.09 -6.67 -2.53
N VAL A 160 -6.99 -6.50 -3.27
CA VAL A 160 -6.46 -5.16 -3.53
C VAL A 160 -7.47 -4.40 -4.39
N GLU A 161 -7.90 -3.24 -3.92
CA GLU A 161 -8.88 -2.39 -4.62
C GLU A 161 -8.20 -1.40 -5.56
N LYS A 162 -7.00 -0.91 -5.21
CA LYS A 162 -6.22 0.00 -6.04
C LYS A 162 -4.73 -0.33 -6.02
N VAL A 163 -4.11 -0.31 -7.19
CA VAL A 163 -2.65 -0.26 -7.34
C VAL A 163 -2.25 1.21 -7.41
N VAL A 164 -1.49 1.66 -6.40
CA VAL A 164 -1.22 3.07 -6.17
C VAL A 164 0.19 3.41 -6.61
N LEU A 165 0.33 4.24 -7.61
CA LEU A 165 1.57 4.87 -8.01
C LEU A 165 1.63 6.30 -7.43
N TRP A 166 2.35 7.20 -8.05
CA TRP A 166 2.52 8.58 -7.60
C TRP A 166 2.71 9.52 -8.79
N ASP A 167 2.53 10.80 -8.57
CA ASP A 167 2.83 11.85 -9.53
C ASP A 167 3.87 12.86 -9.02
N VAL A 168 4.17 12.85 -7.70
CA VAL A 168 5.24 13.67 -7.11
C VAL A 168 6.16 12.77 -6.28
N ALA A 169 7.49 12.88 -6.48
CA ALA A 169 8.51 12.10 -5.76
C ALA A 169 9.77 12.94 -5.46
N GLN A 170 9.61 14.25 -5.33
CA GLN A 170 10.73 15.16 -5.08
C GLN A 170 11.05 15.21 -3.58
N THR A 171 12.34 15.09 -3.24
CA THR A 171 12.83 15.18 -1.85
C THR A 171 13.37 16.57 -1.50
N GLU A 172 13.41 17.49 -2.47
CA GLU A 172 13.66 18.90 -2.25
C GLU A 172 12.31 19.62 -2.06
N PRO A 173 12.06 20.26 -0.89
CA PRO A 173 10.71 20.71 -0.52
C PRO A 173 10.13 21.76 -1.48
N TYR A 174 10.93 22.70 -1.96
CA TYR A 174 10.45 23.73 -2.89
C TYR A 174 10.13 23.15 -4.28
N GLN A 175 10.85 22.13 -4.72
CA GLN A 175 10.54 21.42 -5.96
C GLN A 175 9.26 20.61 -5.79
N ALA A 176 9.14 19.85 -4.69
CA ALA A 176 7.94 19.09 -4.36
C ALA A 176 6.70 20.00 -4.30
N PHE A 177 6.83 21.17 -3.68
CA PHE A 177 5.75 22.17 -3.63
C PHE A 177 5.32 22.63 -5.03
N ARG A 178 6.27 22.94 -5.93
CA ARG A 178 5.96 23.38 -7.29
C ARG A 178 5.28 22.30 -8.14
N ASP A 179 5.67 21.04 -7.92
CA ASP A 179 5.17 19.91 -8.70
C ASP A 179 3.82 19.39 -8.16
N THR A 180 3.46 19.75 -6.91
CA THR A 180 2.20 19.33 -6.29
C THR A 180 1.01 20.05 -6.93
N GLN A 181 0.01 19.27 -7.30
CA GLN A 181 -1.25 19.74 -7.87
C GLN A 181 -2.43 19.18 -7.03
N ASN A 182 -3.63 19.66 -7.33
CA ASN A 182 -4.84 19.06 -6.80
C ASN A 182 -4.84 17.54 -7.07
N GLY A 183 -5.23 16.76 -6.10
CA GLY A 183 -5.29 15.30 -6.23
C GLY A 183 -3.94 14.59 -6.21
N SER A 184 -2.80 15.26 -5.99
CA SER A 184 -1.49 14.63 -6.02
C SER A 184 -1.32 13.53 -4.96
N ILE A 185 -0.64 12.46 -5.35
CA ILE A 185 -0.11 11.42 -4.47
C ILE A 185 1.40 11.61 -4.39
N LEU A 186 1.89 12.03 -3.22
CA LEU A 186 3.30 12.34 -3.00
C LEU A 186 4.01 11.13 -2.41
N LEU A 187 5.09 10.68 -3.06
CA LEU A 187 5.90 9.55 -2.61
C LEU A 187 7.10 10.03 -1.81
N TYR A 188 7.21 9.51 -0.61
CA TYR A 188 8.37 9.58 0.27
C TYR A 188 8.76 8.17 0.75
N HIS A 189 9.90 8.05 1.41
CA HIS A 189 10.34 6.81 2.03
C HIS A 189 10.67 7.05 3.50
N ALA A 190 10.74 6.00 4.29
CA ALA A 190 11.14 6.08 5.69
C ALA A 190 12.65 6.40 5.80
N ARG A 191 13.03 7.65 5.50
CA ARG A 191 14.41 8.17 5.52
C ARG A 191 14.44 9.51 6.22
N MET A 192 15.57 9.83 6.87
CA MET A 192 15.73 11.13 7.54
C MET A 192 15.68 12.32 6.58
N ALA A 193 16.15 12.15 5.33
CA ALA A 193 16.05 13.20 4.31
C ALA A 193 14.58 13.50 3.94
N ASP A 194 13.74 12.48 3.84
CA ASP A 194 12.31 12.63 3.57
C ASP A 194 11.58 13.27 4.76
N TYR A 195 11.94 12.90 6.00
CA TYR A 195 11.46 13.59 7.21
C TYR A 195 11.77 15.10 7.16
N GLU A 196 13.01 15.49 6.86
CA GLU A 196 13.39 16.92 6.79
C GLU A 196 12.68 17.65 5.63
N CYS A 197 12.44 16.94 4.50
CA CYS A 197 11.65 17.49 3.41
C CYS A 197 10.20 17.75 3.87
N LEU A 198 9.54 16.77 4.47
CA LEU A 198 8.15 16.86 4.92
C LEU A 198 7.97 17.97 5.96
N LYS A 199 8.90 18.13 6.88
CA LYS A 199 8.88 19.17 7.91
C LYS A 199 8.81 20.59 7.31
N THR A 200 9.42 20.80 6.16
CA THR A 200 9.37 22.08 5.43
C THR A 200 8.17 22.16 4.51
N LEU A 201 7.87 21.07 3.80
CA LEU A 201 6.84 21.03 2.75
C LEU A 201 5.42 21.11 3.29
N ILE A 202 5.09 20.38 4.37
CA ILE A 202 3.72 20.29 4.89
C ILE A 202 3.16 21.69 5.24
N PRO A 203 3.85 22.57 5.97
CA PRO A 203 3.38 23.93 6.20
C PRO A 203 3.14 24.71 4.90
N MET A 204 4.03 24.59 3.90
CA MET A 204 3.89 25.30 2.63
C MET A 204 2.64 24.83 1.85
N LEU A 205 2.37 23.53 1.81
CA LEU A 205 1.18 22.99 1.16
C LEU A 205 -0.11 23.41 1.88
N ARG A 206 -0.08 23.41 3.22
CA ARG A 206 -1.21 23.87 4.04
C ARG A 206 -1.52 25.35 3.80
N ASP A 207 -0.50 26.21 3.76
CA ASP A 207 -0.63 27.64 3.51
C ASP A 207 -1.18 27.90 2.08
N ALA A 208 -0.89 27.01 1.12
CA ALA A 208 -1.46 27.05 -0.22
C ALA A 208 -2.91 26.51 -0.28
N GLY A 209 -3.45 26.04 0.85
CA GLY A 209 -4.82 25.59 1.02
C GLY A 209 -5.07 24.15 0.56
N PHE A 210 -4.04 23.30 0.53
CA PHE A 210 -4.24 21.86 0.33
C PHE A 210 -4.77 21.21 1.61
N GLU A 211 -5.69 20.26 1.43
CA GLU A 211 -6.22 19.36 2.44
C GLU A 211 -5.46 18.04 2.37
N PHE A 212 -4.94 17.58 3.51
CA PHE A 212 -4.24 16.30 3.61
C PHE A 212 -5.24 15.20 3.94
N VAL A 213 -5.25 14.16 3.13
CA VAL A 213 -6.13 13.00 3.31
C VAL A 213 -5.34 11.70 3.05
N THR A 214 -5.89 10.55 3.45
CA THR A 214 -5.34 9.25 3.05
C THR A 214 -5.54 9.01 1.55
N VAL A 215 -4.83 8.04 0.98
CA VAL A 215 -5.07 7.64 -0.42
C VAL A 215 -6.48 7.12 -0.62
N SER A 216 -7.02 6.36 0.35
CA SER A 216 -8.40 5.88 0.27
C SER A 216 -9.41 7.02 0.20
N ASP A 217 -9.26 8.04 1.05
CA ASP A 217 -10.14 9.21 1.03
C ASP A 217 -9.95 10.06 -0.23
N LEU A 218 -8.70 10.16 -0.71
CA LEU A 218 -8.39 10.86 -1.97
C LEU A 218 -9.09 10.23 -3.17
N LEU A 219 -9.22 8.89 -3.15
CA LEU A 219 -9.83 8.12 -4.23
C LEU A 219 -11.33 7.85 -4.01
N GLY A 220 -11.91 8.32 -2.89
CA GLY A 220 -13.31 8.12 -2.56
C GLY A 220 -13.68 6.66 -2.30
N LEU A 221 -12.75 5.87 -1.76
CA LEU A 221 -13.05 4.50 -1.35
C LEU A 221 -13.90 4.51 -0.07
N GLU A 222 -14.78 3.52 0.06
CA GLU A 222 -15.59 3.39 1.27
C GLU A 222 -14.70 3.20 2.51
N PRO A 223 -15.03 3.81 3.66
CA PRO A 223 -14.27 3.64 4.88
C PRO A 223 -14.14 2.17 5.30
N LEU A 224 -12.97 1.77 5.79
CA LEU A 224 -12.78 0.43 6.35
C LEU A 224 -13.57 0.27 7.65
N VAL A 225 -14.34 -0.79 7.74
CA VAL A 225 -14.95 -1.24 9.00
C VAL A 225 -14.07 -2.36 9.56
N LEU A 226 -13.33 -2.06 10.62
CA LEU A 226 -12.43 -3.02 11.26
C LEU A 226 -13.12 -3.69 12.45
N ASP A 227 -13.09 -5.01 12.46
CA ASP A 227 -13.57 -5.82 13.59
C ASP A 227 -12.40 -5.99 14.60
N LYS A 228 -12.15 -4.91 15.37
CA LYS A 228 -11.13 -4.92 16.41
C LYS A 228 -11.64 -5.66 17.63
N PRO A 229 -10.86 -6.58 18.24
CA PRO A 229 -11.25 -7.17 19.52
C PRO A 229 -11.36 -6.07 20.58
N ASP A 230 -12.36 -6.19 21.46
CA ASP A 230 -12.47 -5.30 22.61
C ASP A 230 -11.19 -5.36 23.46
N ASP A 231 -10.70 -4.22 23.97
CA ASP A 231 -9.43 -4.09 24.72
C ASP A 231 -9.31 -5.08 25.90
N ALA A 232 -10.42 -5.59 26.41
CA ALA A 232 -10.49 -6.59 27.46
C ALA A 232 -10.04 -8.01 27.00
N GLU A 233 -10.05 -8.31 25.71
CA GLU A 233 -9.71 -9.62 25.14
C GLU A 233 -8.28 -9.63 24.56
N ALA A 234 -7.79 -8.47 24.13
CA ALA A 234 -6.42 -8.31 23.58
C ALA A 234 -5.33 -8.64 24.61
N THR A 235 -5.61 -8.47 25.91
CA THR A 235 -4.68 -8.85 27.00
C THR A 235 -4.60 -10.36 27.26
N LYS A 236 -5.43 -11.17 26.59
CA LYS A 236 -5.46 -12.65 26.70
C LYS A 236 -4.82 -13.37 25.53
N ALA A 237 -4.37 -12.66 24.50
CA ALA A 237 -3.64 -13.29 23.40
C ALA A 237 -2.36 -13.96 23.96
N PRO A 238 -2.09 -15.23 23.61
CA PRO A 238 -0.90 -15.91 24.09
C PRO A 238 0.32 -15.12 23.59
N ALA A 239 1.22 -14.78 24.53
CA ALA A 239 2.51 -14.19 24.18
C ALA A 239 3.12 -15.01 23.03
N VAL A 240 3.31 -14.38 21.88
CA VAL A 240 3.94 -15.03 20.73
C VAL A 240 5.30 -15.52 21.22
N THR A 241 5.44 -16.84 21.36
CA THR A 241 6.71 -17.45 21.70
C THR A 241 7.68 -17.05 20.60
N LYS A 242 8.68 -16.24 20.97
CA LYS A 242 9.77 -15.80 20.09
C LYS A 242 10.28 -17.00 19.28
N ALA A 243 9.87 -17.08 18.01
CA ALA A 243 10.71 -17.77 17.05
C ALA A 243 12.04 -17.02 17.04
N PRO A 244 13.20 -17.72 17.12
CA PRO A 244 14.48 -17.05 17.11
C PRO A 244 14.56 -16.18 15.85
N MET A 245 14.71 -14.87 16.04
CA MET A 245 14.95 -13.94 14.94
C MET A 245 16.10 -14.50 14.10
N PRO A 246 15.96 -14.54 12.76
CA PRO A 246 17.14 -14.69 11.92
C PRO A 246 18.10 -13.56 12.32
N PRO A 247 19.42 -13.83 12.41
CA PRO A 247 20.38 -12.83 12.83
C PRO A 247 20.18 -11.57 11.99
N LYS A 248 20.15 -10.41 12.65
CA LYS A 248 20.11 -9.09 11.99
C LYS A 248 21.10 -9.16 10.84
N PRO A 249 20.70 -8.87 9.59
CA PRO A 249 21.64 -8.87 8.48
C PRO A 249 22.70 -7.80 8.73
N THR A 250 23.82 -8.19 9.33
CA THR A 250 25.04 -7.46 9.27
C THR A 250 25.59 -7.74 7.87
N ASP A 251 25.63 -6.75 7.02
CA ASP A 251 26.03 -6.79 5.61
C ASP A 251 24.95 -7.19 4.60
N VAL A 252 23.88 -6.38 4.51
CA VAL A 252 23.24 -6.19 3.22
C VAL A 252 24.10 -5.13 2.50
N PRO A 253 24.70 -5.43 1.34
CA PRO A 253 25.35 -4.40 0.56
C PRO A 253 24.32 -3.30 0.31
N LYS A 254 24.68 -2.06 0.70
CA LYS A 254 23.92 -0.87 0.35
C LYS A 254 23.63 -0.97 -1.16
N PRO A 255 22.38 -0.81 -1.61
CA PRO A 255 22.11 -0.74 -3.03
C PRO A 255 23.06 0.31 -3.61
N THR A 256 23.92 -0.10 -4.50
CA THR A 256 24.78 0.81 -5.26
C THR A 256 23.86 1.80 -5.94
N ASP A 257 24.13 3.07 -5.78
CA ASP A 257 23.41 4.19 -6.36
C ASP A 257 22.91 3.86 -7.76
N VAL A 258 21.61 3.58 -7.86
CA VAL A 258 20.93 3.51 -9.15
C VAL A 258 20.83 4.96 -9.61
N PRO A 259 21.34 5.32 -10.78
CA PRO A 259 21.24 6.69 -11.26
C PRO A 259 19.77 7.10 -11.30
N GLU A 260 19.51 8.27 -10.80
CA GLU A 260 18.25 8.99 -10.82
C GLU A 260 17.69 8.98 -12.25
N VAL A 261 16.62 8.21 -12.48
CA VAL A 261 15.93 8.20 -13.77
C VAL A 261 15.11 9.48 -13.87
N THR A 262 15.78 10.53 -14.30
CA THR A 262 15.13 11.72 -14.84
C THR A 262 14.62 11.37 -16.23
N ASN A 263 13.38 10.89 -16.37
CA ASN A 263 12.63 11.01 -17.61
C ASN A 263 11.17 10.62 -17.39
N SER A 264 10.31 11.61 -17.38
CA SER A 264 8.92 11.43 -17.77
C SER A 264 8.90 10.99 -19.26
N PRO A 265 8.15 9.97 -19.65
CA PRO A 265 7.97 9.67 -21.06
C PRO A 265 7.17 10.81 -21.71
N GLU A 266 7.76 11.48 -22.68
CA GLU A 266 7.03 12.31 -23.63
C GLU A 266 5.95 11.46 -24.32
N VAL A 267 4.71 11.90 -24.19
CA VAL A 267 3.61 11.40 -24.99
C VAL A 267 3.77 12.01 -26.38
N THR A 268 4.24 11.25 -27.35
CA THR A 268 4.11 11.58 -28.76
C THR A 268 2.71 11.14 -29.23
N GLU A 269 2.04 12.08 -29.92
CA GLU A 269 0.73 11.97 -30.57
C GLU A 269 0.58 10.73 -31.50
#